data_1379827f961a7dc88dba2f867bd3361d
#
_entry.id   1379827f961a7dc88dba2f867bd3361d
#
_cell.length_a   1.000
_cell.length_b   1.000
_cell.length_c   1.000
_cell.angle_alpha   90.00
_cell.angle_beta   90.00
_cell.angle_gamma   90.00
#
_symmetry.space_group_name_H-M   'P 1'
#
loop_
_entity.id
_entity.type
_entity.pdbx_description
1 polymer ?
#
loop_
_entity_poly.entity_id
_entity_poly.type
_entity_poly.pdbx_seq_one_letter_code
_entity_poly.pdbx_strand_id
1 'polypeptide(L)'
;MKTTVSTVQKMKDNGEKITMLTAYDYSTAKLFDEAGIDTMLVGDSLGMVMLGYDSTIPVTVDDMIHHGAAVVRGAQNAMIVVDMPFLSYHTSVYDAVANAGRIMKETGCTAVKLEGGKNVCPQIEAIVNAQIPVCAHIGLTPQSSNMFGGFRVQGKSEEAAKELIEAAQAVEKAGAFMLVLEGIPEKLAAIITKKVHIPTIGIGASPECDGQVLVYQDMLAMYGNFVPKFVKQFAQVGEVMQGAVKDYINAVKEGTFPGPENTYAISDDIIEKLY
;
A
#
# COMPACT_ATOMS: atom_id res chain seq x y z
N MET A 1 0.54 6.58 -19.95
CA MET A 1 1.77 5.73 -20.17
C MET A 1 1.99 4.97 -18.87
N LYS A 2 2.26 3.67 -18.93
CA LYS A 2 2.40 2.84 -17.73
C LYS A 2 3.63 3.26 -16.91
N THR A 3 3.46 3.51 -15.62
CA THR A 3 4.54 3.80 -14.67
C THR A 3 5.39 2.55 -14.44
N THR A 4 6.71 2.69 -14.46
CA THR A 4 7.69 1.61 -14.33
C THR A 4 8.79 2.01 -13.34
N VAL A 5 9.66 1.08 -12.97
CA VAL A 5 10.85 1.35 -12.15
C VAL A 5 11.69 2.49 -12.74
N SER A 6 11.89 2.51 -14.06
CA SER A 6 12.64 3.59 -14.71
C SER A 6 11.87 4.92 -14.75
N THR A 7 10.55 4.89 -14.76
CA THR A 7 9.72 6.11 -14.72
C THR A 7 9.87 6.81 -13.36
N VAL A 8 9.73 6.08 -12.25
CA VAL A 8 9.86 6.67 -10.91
C VAL A 8 11.27 7.20 -10.64
N GLN A 9 12.32 6.55 -11.20
CA GLN A 9 13.67 7.07 -11.12
C GLN A 9 13.81 8.41 -11.89
N LYS A 10 13.25 8.49 -13.10
CA LYS A 10 13.26 9.75 -13.86
C LYS A 10 12.48 10.86 -13.17
N MET A 11 11.37 10.55 -12.49
CA MET A 11 10.64 11.54 -11.70
C MET A 11 11.52 12.13 -10.60
N LYS A 12 12.26 11.29 -9.85
CA LYS A 12 13.26 11.78 -8.88
C LYS A 12 14.32 12.66 -9.55
N ASP A 13 14.90 12.19 -10.64
CA ASP A 13 15.97 12.91 -11.35
C ASP A 13 15.51 14.30 -11.85
N ASN A 14 14.23 14.41 -12.19
CA ASN A 14 13.59 15.65 -12.63
C ASN A 14 13.05 16.52 -11.46
N GLY A 15 13.08 16.02 -10.23
CA GLY A 15 12.47 16.70 -9.07
C GLY A 15 10.93 16.64 -9.06
N GLU A 16 10.33 15.72 -9.81
CA GLU A 16 8.89 15.48 -9.85
C GLU A 16 8.47 14.57 -8.68
N LYS A 17 7.37 14.92 -7.99
CA LYS A 17 6.91 14.14 -6.84
C LYS A 17 6.13 12.89 -7.29
N ILE A 18 6.45 11.76 -6.66
CA ILE A 18 5.81 10.47 -6.89
C ILE A 18 4.61 10.34 -5.93
N THR A 19 3.44 10.05 -6.48
CA THR A 19 2.24 9.80 -5.69
C THR A 19 2.03 8.30 -5.49
N MET A 20 1.79 7.90 -4.23
CA MET A 20 1.50 6.51 -3.87
C MET A 20 0.31 6.46 -2.91
N LEU A 21 -0.59 5.51 -3.12
CA LEU A 21 -1.66 5.13 -2.18
C LEU A 21 -1.66 3.62 -2.00
N THR A 22 -2.11 3.16 -0.83
CA THR A 22 -2.45 1.74 -0.73
C THR A 22 -3.71 1.45 -1.55
N ALA A 23 -3.84 0.21 -2.05
CA ALA A 23 -5.04 -0.30 -2.68
C ALA A 23 -5.15 -1.80 -2.42
N TYR A 24 -6.38 -2.33 -2.29
CA TYR A 24 -6.55 -3.72 -1.86
C TYR A 24 -7.60 -4.49 -2.66
N ASP A 25 -8.27 -3.86 -3.60
CA ASP A 25 -9.31 -4.47 -4.44
C ASP A 25 -9.34 -3.86 -5.86
N TYR A 26 -10.07 -4.55 -6.75
CA TYR A 26 -10.19 -4.15 -8.14
C TYR A 26 -10.84 -2.78 -8.33
N SER A 27 -11.96 -2.52 -7.65
CA SER A 27 -12.77 -1.31 -7.88
C SER A 27 -12.02 -0.06 -7.41
N THR A 28 -11.40 -0.13 -6.23
CA THR A 28 -10.60 0.95 -5.66
C THR A 28 -9.36 1.21 -6.53
N ALA A 29 -8.66 0.15 -6.95
CA ALA A 29 -7.49 0.28 -7.82
C ALA A 29 -7.85 0.96 -9.15
N LYS A 30 -8.98 0.59 -9.75
CA LYS A 30 -9.46 1.20 -10.99
C LYS A 30 -9.74 2.70 -10.82
N LEU A 31 -10.42 3.09 -9.74
CA LEU A 31 -10.70 4.50 -9.45
C LEU A 31 -9.41 5.32 -9.26
N PHE A 32 -8.41 4.75 -8.58
CA PHE A 32 -7.14 5.44 -8.36
C PHE A 32 -6.31 5.55 -9.64
N ASP A 33 -6.29 4.50 -10.47
CA ASP A 33 -5.62 4.52 -11.77
C ASP A 33 -6.24 5.57 -12.71
N GLU A 34 -7.58 5.64 -12.75
CA GLU A 34 -8.32 6.65 -13.51
C GLU A 34 -8.09 8.08 -12.97
N ALA A 35 -7.85 8.23 -11.67
CA ALA A 35 -7.47 9.50 -11.06
C ALA A 35 -6.01 9.92 -11.34
N GLY A 36 -5.19 9.03 -11.90
CA GLY A 36 -3.82 9.32 -12.32
C GLY A 36 -2.77 9.12 -11.24
N ILE A 37 -2.99 8.23 -10.27
CA ILE A 37 -1.97 7.86 -9.28
C ILE A 37 -0.76 7.23 -9.97
N ASP A 38 0.47 7.56 -9.55
CA ASP A 38 1.68 7.00 -10.17
C ASP A 38 1.92 5.56 -9.73
N THR A 39 1.71 5.26 -8.45
CA THR A 39 2.01 3.96 -7.87
C THR A 39 0.93 3.53 -6.87
N MET A 40 0.68 2.23 -6.77
CA MET A 40 -0.18 1.66 -5.71
C MET A 40 0.58 0.61 -4.93
N LEU A 41 0.38 0.62 -3.61
CA LEU A 41 0.94 -0.34 -2.69
C LEU A 41 -0.16 -1.29 -2.21
N VAL A 42 -0.01 -2.57 -2.49
CA VAL A 42 -0.77 -3.60 -1.79
C VAL A 42 0.00 -3.91 -0.51
N GLY A 43 -0.29 -3.14 0.54
CA GLY A 43 0.40 -3.22 1.82
C GLY A 43 -0.18 -4.32 2.71
N ASP A 44 0.64 -4.94 3.57
CA ASP A 44 0.16 -5.87 4.59
C ASP A 44 -0.68 -5.19 5.68
N SER A 45 -0.75 -3.86 5.67
CA SER A 45 -1.77 -3.05 6.36
C SER A 45 -3.21 -3.49 6.03
N LEU A 46 -3.43 -4.22 4.91
CA LEU A 46 -4.72 -4.87 4.60
C LEU A 46 -5.20 -5.76 5.75
N GLY A 47 -4.29 -6.36 6.51
CA GLY A 47 -4.64 -7.14 7.70
C GLY A 47 -5.50 -6.34 8.66
N MET A 48 -5.14 -5.08 8.88
CA MET A 48 -5.87 -4.19 9.80
C MET A 48 -7.12 -3.57 9.15
N VAL A 49 -6.97 -2.98 7.96
CA VAL A 49 -8.02 -2.13 7.36
C VAL A 49 -9.02 -2.90 6.49
N MET A 50 -8.70 -4.12 6.06
CA MET A 50 -9.58 -4.97 5.24
C MET A 50 -10.01 -6.24 5.96
N LEU A 51 -9.10 -6.89 6.71
CA LEU A 51 -9.38 -8.16 7.39
C LEU A 51 -9.76 -7.99 8.86
N GLY A 52 -9.58 -6.78 9.44
CA GLY A 52 -9.97 -6.47 10.83
C GLY A 52 -9.03 -7.07 11.88
N TYR A 53 -7.79 -7.40 11.53
CA TYR A 53 -6.78 -7.85 12.49
C TYR A 53 -6.24 -6.67 13.30
N ASP A 54 -5.73 -6.95 14.50
CA ASP A 54 -5.11 -5.93 15.37
C ASP A 54 -3.71 -5.50 14.91
N SER A 55 -3.09 -6.25 13.98
CA SER A 55 -1.75 -5.98 13.45
C SER A 55 -1.57 -6.60 12.06
N THR A 56 -0.43 -6.31 11.42
CA THR A 56 -0.04 -6.91 10.12
C THR A 56 0.52 -8.34 10.25
N ILE A 57 0.84 -8.79 11.47
CA ILE A 57 1.53 -10.07 11.72
C ILE A 57 0.78 -11.30 11.19
N PRO A 58 -0.57 -11.41 11.28
CA PRO A 58 -1.30 -12.59 10.81
C PRO A 58 -1.40 -12.70 9.28
N VAL A 59 -1.07 -11.64 8.54
CA VAL A 59 -1.21 -11.62 7.07
C VAL A 59 -0.30 -12.66 6.41
N THR A 60 -0.87 -13.43 5.52
CA THR A 60 -0.18 -14.50 4.79
C THR A 60 0.24 -14.07 3.38
N VAL A 61 1.15 -14.82 2.76
CA VAL A 61 1.49 -14.63 1.32
C VAL A 61 0.27 -14.84 0.43
N ASP A 62 -0.64 -15.74 0.79
CA ASP A 62 -1.85 -16.00 0.02
C ASP A 62 -2.85 -14.83 0.10
N ASP A 63 -2.97 -14.15 1.24
CA ASP A 63 -3.73 -12.90 1.36
C ASP A 63 -3.15 -11.82 0.44
N MET A 64 -1.83 -11.65 0.46
CA MET A 64 -1.16 -10.67 -0.39
C MET A 64 -1.34 -10.97 -1.88
N ILE A 65 -1.31 -12.24 -2.27
CA ILE A 65 -1.58 -12.67 -3.64
C ILE A 65 -3.04 -12.41 -4.02
N HIS A 66 -3.99 -12.75 -3.15
CA HIS A 66 -5.41 -12.54 -3.39
C HIS A 66 -5.73 -11.07 -3.68
N HIS A 67 -5.31 -10.17 -2.79
CA HIS A 67 -5.51 -8.73 -2.92
C HIS A 67 -4.67 -8.13 -4.05
N GLY A 68 -3.41 -8.53 -4.17
CA GLY A 68 -2.49 -8.05 -5.21
C GLY A 68 -2.99 -8.35 -6.63
N ALA A 69 -3.48 -9.56 -6.87
CA ALA A 69 -4.04 -9.92 -8.16
C ALA A 69 -5.30 -9.11 -8.51
N ALA A 70 -6.13 -8.75 -7.52
CA ALA A 70 -7.29 -7.90 -7.73
C ALA A 70 -6.87 -6.47 -8.11
N VAL A 71 -5.91 -5.89 -7.40
CA VAL A 71 -5.37 -4.55 -7.67
C VAL A 71 -4.72 -4.48 -9.05
N VAL A 72 -3.89 -5.46 -9.41
CA VAL A 72 -3.23 -5.51 -10.73
C VAL A 72 -4.25 -5.53 -11.88
N ARG A 73 -5.37 -6.26 -11.73
CA ARG A 73 -6.44 -6.25 -12.75
C ARG A 73 -7.15 -4.89 -12.86
N GLY A 74 -7.21 -4.13 -11.78
CA GLY A 74 -7.83 -2.79 -11.75
C GLY A 74 -6.95 -1.69 -12.31
N ALA A 75 -5.63 -1.83 -12.25
CA ALA A 75 -4.65 -0.83 -12.66
C ALA A 75 -4.14 -1.07 -14.09
N GLN A 76 -4.17 -0.03 -14.93
CA GLN A 76 -3.62 -0.06 -16.29
C GLN A 76 -2.31 0.74 -16.41
N ASN A 77 -2.21 1.85 -15.70
CA ASN A 77 -1.13 2.81 -15.80
C ASN A 77 -0.21 2.83 -14.58
N ALA A 78 -0.77 2.73 -13.38
CA ALA A 78 -0.01 2.79 -12.14
C ALA A 78 0.95 1.59 -11.98
N MET A 79 2.10 1.83 -11.37
CA MET A 79 3.01 0.77 -10.95
C MET A 79 2.49 0.11 -9.66
N ILE A 80 2.42 -1.21 -9.66
CA ILE A 80 1.92 -1.96 -8.50
C ILE A 80 3.08 -2.60 -7.75
N VAL A 81 3.17 -2.30 -6.45
CA VAL A 81 4.10 -2.87 -5.49
C VAL A 81 3.31 -3.70 -4.48
N VAL A 82 3.74 -4.92 -4.19
CA VAL A 82 3.06 -5.82 -3.24
C VAL A 82 4.00 -6.15 -2.08
N ASP A 83 3.51 -6.02 -0.84
CA ASP A 83 4.30 -6.36 0.34
C ASP A 83 4.56 -7.86 0.45
N MET A 84 5.76 -8.17 0.89
CA MET A 84 6.08 -9.47 1.46
C MET A 84 5.69 -9.43 2.95
N PRO A 85 4.73 -10.24 3.40
CA PRO A 85 4.24 -10.17 4.78
C PRO A 85 5.25 -10.74 5.79
N PHE A 86 4.96 -10.53 7.07
CA PHE A 86 5.79 -11.00 8.17
C PHE A 86 6.22 -12.47 8.02
N LEU A 87 7.49 -12.76 8.28
CA LEU A 87 8.14 -14.08 8.16
C LEU A 87 8.23 -14.68 6.74
N SER A 88 7.69 -14.05 5.71
CA SER A 88 7.78 -14.59 4.35
C SER A 88 9.18 -14.46 3.73
N TYR A 89 10.08 -13.67 4.33
CA TYR A 89 11.44 -13.42 3.85
C TYR A 89 12.52 -13.49 4.95
N HIS A 90 12.14 -13.67 6.22
CA HIS A 90 13.10 -13.70 7.33
C HIS A 90 13.71 -15.09 7.58
N THR A 91 13.01 -16.15 7.20
CA THR A 91 13.37 -17.54 7.51
C THR A 91 14.64 -18.01 6.78
N SER A 92 14.74 -17.65 5.51
CA SER A 92 15.93 -17.91 4.69
C SER A 92 15.92 -17.03 3.43
N VAL A 93 17.09 -16.90 2.79
CA VAL A 93 17.20 -16.25 1.47
C VAL A 93 16.43 -17.03 0.41
N TYR A 94 16.40 -18.36 0.49
CA TYR A 94 15.63 -19.20 -0.41
C TYR A 94 14.12 -18.91 -0.33
N ASP A 95 13.58 -18.88 0.88
CA ASP A 95 12.16 -18.59 1.10
C ASP A 95 11.80 -17.17 0.63
N ALA A 96 12.69 -16.19 0.85
CA ALA A 96 12.52 -14.84 0.39
C ALA A 96 12.35 -14.79 -1.15
N VAL A 97 13.23 -15.44 -1.90
CA VAL A 97 13.15 -15.51 -3.37
C VAL A 97 11.92 -16.30 -3.83
N ALA A 98 11.62 -17.43 -3.19
CA ALA A 98 10.47 -18.27 -3.53
C ALA A 98 9.15 -17.52 -3.33
N ASN A 99 8.97 -16.83 -2.18
CA ASN A 99 7.76 -16.06 -1.88
C ASN A 99 7.64 -14.80 -2.75
N ALA A 100 8.75 -14.08 -2.99
CA ALA A 100 8.75 -12.97 -3.94
C ALA A 100 8.35 -13.44 -5.35
N GLY A 101 8.89 -14.58 -5.79
CA GLY A 101 8.54 -15.21 -7.07
C GLY A 101 7.07 -15.61 -7.17
N ARG A 102 6.48 -16.17 -6.09
CA ARG A 102 5.05 -16.46 -6.01
C ARG A 102 4.23 -15.19 -6.18
N ILE A 103 4.51 -14.15 -5.39
CA ILE A 103 3.80 -12.86 -5.44
C ILE A 103 3.84 -12.31 -6.86
N MET A 104 5.03 -12.22 -7.48
CA MET A 104 5.18 -11.72 -8.85
C MET A 104 4.39 -12.52 -9.88
N LYS A 105 4.49 -13.84 -9.85
CA LYS A 105 3.86 -14.71 -10.87
C LYS A 105 2.35 -14.81 -10.72
N GLU A 106 1.85 -14.85 -9.48
CA GLU A 106 0.45 -15.08 -9.20
C GLU A 106 -0.37 -13.78 -9.23
N THR A 107 0.26 -12.62 -8.96
CA THR A 107 -0.41 -11.31 -9.04
C THR A 107 -0.20 -10.59 -10.36
N GLY A 108 0.99 -10.71 -10.97
CA GLY A 108 1.43 -9.88 -12.11
C GLY A 108 1.86 -8.47 -11.69
N CYS A 109 2.19 -8.23 -10.40
CA CYS A 109 2.69 -6.94 -9.92
C CYS A 109 4.05 -6.57 -10.54
N THR A 110 4.47 -5.33 -10.37
CA THR A 110 5.75 -4.83 -10.91
C THR A 110 6.92 -5.07 -9.98
N ALA A 111 6.68 -5.01 -8.66
CA ALA A 111 7.71 -5.10 -7.63
C ALA A 111 7.15 -5.68 -6.35
N VAL A 112 8.05 -6.16 -5.48
CA VAL A 112 7.72 -6.51 -4.09
C VAL A 112 8.30 -5.47 -3.13
N LYS A 113 7.69 -5.34 -1.92
CA LYS A 113 8.25 -4.55 -0.83
C LYS A 113 8.55 -5.45 0.37
N LEU A 114 9.63 -5.17 1.08
CA LEU A 114 9.96 -5.82 2.35
C LEU A 114 10.55 -4.82 3.35
N GLU A 115 10.37 -5.11 4.62
CA GLU A 115 10.77 -4.27 5.73
C GLU A 115 12.08 -4.72 6.36
N GLY A 116 12.91 -3.74 6.69
CA GLY A 116 14.20 -3.93 7.37
C GLY A 116 15.33 -3.18 6.68
N GLY A 117 16.41 -3.01 7.41
CA GLY A 117 17.63 -2.34 6.97
C GLY A 117 18.71 -3.32 6.56
N LYS A 118 19.90 -3.18 7.18
CA LYS A 118 21.07 -4.02 6.90
C LYS A 118 20.82 -5.53 7.07
N ASN A 119 19.94 -5.90 7.98
CA ASN A 119 19.61 -7.28 8.31
C ASN A 119 18.92 -8.05 7.18
N VAL A 120 18.29 -7.35 6.23
CA VAL A 120 17.57 -7.95 5.09
C VAL A 120 18.27 -7.71 3.74
N CYS A 121 19.44 -7.09 3.73
CA CYS A 121 20.19 -6.88 2.49
C CYS A 121 20.50 -8.17 1.72
N PRO A 122 20.83 -9.32 2.36
CA PRO A 122 21.04 -10.57 1.64
C PRO A 122 19.78 -11.05 0.89
N GLN A 123 18.59 -10.84 1.47
CA GLN A 123 17.32 -11.16 0.83
C GLN A 123 17.03 -10.22 -0.34
N ILE A 124 17.24 -8.90 -0.16
CA ILE A 124 17.08 -7.90 -1.22
C ILE A 124 18.00 -8.27 -2.41
N GLU A 125 19.27 -8.51 -2.16
CA GLU A 125 20.24 -8.87 -3.20
C GLU A 125 19.82 -10.13 -3.97
N ALA A 126 19.39 -11.17 -3.27
CA ALA A 126 18.98 -12.43 -3.88
C ALA A 126 17.69 -12.28 -4.72
N ILE A 127 16.70 -11.50 -4.24
CA ILE A 127 15.46 -11.22 -4.96
C ILE A 127 15.76 -10.41 -6.23
N VAL A 128 16.60 -9.38 -6.12
CA VAL A 128 17.03 -8.55 -7.26
C VAL A 128 17.82 -9.38 -8.29
N ASN A 129 18.71 -10.27 -7.83
CA ASN A 129 19.43 -11.19 -8.71
C ASN A 129 18.49 -12.18 -9.43
N ALA A 130 17.34 -12.50 -8.83
CA ALA A 130 16.27 -13.26 -9.47
C ALA A 130 15.41 -12.42 -10.44
N GLN A 131 15.83 -11.18 -10.76
CA GLN A 131 15.18 -10.23 -11.68
C GLN A 131 13.83 -9.71 -11.17
N ILE A 132 13.65 -9.64 -9.86
CA ILE A 132 12.45 -9.07 -9.21
C ILE A 132 12.80 -7.72 -8.61
N PRO A 133 12.17 -6.61 -9.02
CA PRO A 133 12.41 -5.30 -8.44
C PRO A 133 11.95 -5.25 -6.97
N VAL A 134 12.78 -4.66 -6.11
CA VAL A 134 12.53 -4.56 -4.67
C VAL A 134 12.40 -3.11 -4.23
N CYS A 135 11.30 -2.78 -3.56
CA CYS A 135 11.14 -1.60 -2.75
C CYS A 135 11.56 -1.93 -1.30
N ALA A 136 12.51 -1.22 -0.74
CA ALA A 136 12.89 -1.39 0.66
C ALA A 136 12.03 -0.50 1.58
N HIS A 137 11.98 -0.81 2.87
CA HIS A 137 11.26 -0.01 3.87
C HIS A 137 12.03 0.02 5.19
N ILE A 138 12.38 1.23 5.66
CA ILE A 138 13.09 1.46 6.92
C ILE A 138 12.38 2.53 7.77
N GLY A 139 12.79 2.61 9.03
CA GLY A 139 12.21 3.48 10.03
C GLY A 139 11.26 2.71 10.93
N LEU A 140 10.05 3.17 11.09
CA LEU A 140 8.99 2.37 11.70
C LEU A 140 8.59 1.28 10.70
N THR A 141 8.84 0.05 11.08
CA THR A 141 8.44 -1.13 10.31
C THR A 141 7.32 -1.84 11.07
N PRO A 142 6.06 -1.78 10.59
CA PRO A 142 4.89 -2.37 11.29
C PRO A 142 5.06 -3.84 11.65
N GLN A 143 5.74 -4.62 10.81
CA GLN A 143 6.06 -6.03 11.08
C GLN A 143 6.96 -6.23 12.30
N SER A 144 7.71 -5.20 12.70
CA SER A 144 8.59 -5.21 13.87
C SER A 144 7.97 -4.53 15.10
N SER A 145 6.68 -4.20 15.08
CA SER A 145 6.01 -3.44 16.15
C SER A 145 6.15 -4.08 17.53
N ASN A 146 6.14 -5.41 17.61
CA ASN A 146 6.36 -6.12 18.87
C ASN A 146 7.76 -5.88 19.44
N MET A 147 8.79 -5.79 18.60
CA MET A 147 10.16 -5.49 19.03
C MET A 147 10.33 -4.04 19.48
N PHE A 148 9.59 -3.11 18.85
CA PHE A 148 9.65 -1.69 19.21
C PHE A 148 8.76 -1.32 20.43
N GLY A 149 7.94 -2.25 20.91
CA GLY A 149 6.95 -1.98 21.94
C GLY A 149 5.85 -1.02 21.48
N GLY A 150 5.40 -1.16 20.22
CA GLY A 150 4.36 -0.39 19.56
C GLY A 150 4.87 0.54 18.46
N PHE A 151 3.98 1.32 17.86
CA PHE A 151 4.27 2.25 16.78
C PHE A 151 4.97 3.51 17.33
N ARG A 152 6.29 3.59 17.17
CA ARG A 152 7.12 4.68 17.68
C ARG A 152 7.99 5.27 16.57
N VAL A 153 8.14 6.62 16.57
CA VAL A 153 9.08 7.32 15.69
C VAL A 153 10.51 6.83 15.94
N GLN A 154 11.18 6.41 14.88
CA GLN A 154 12.54 5.89 14.88
C GLN A 154 13.57 6.98 14.57
N GLY A 155 14.87 6.77 14.91
CA GLY A 155 15.94 7.70 14.55
C GLY A 155 16.03 8.97 15.40
N LYS A 156 15.60 8.94 16.67
CA LYS A 156 15.60 10.12 17.55
C LYS A 156 16.93 10.35 18.29
N SER A 157 17.81 9.38 18.40
CA SER A 157 19.15 9.57 18.92
C SER A 157 20.19 9.67 17.80
N GLU A 158 21.39 10.14 18.12
CA GLU A 158 22.48 10.25 17.14
C GLU A 158 22.83 8.89 16.54
N GLU A 159 22.93 7.86 17.39
CA GLU A 159 23.24 6.50 16.98
C GLU A 159 22.15 5.95 16.07
N ALA A 160 20.88 6.05 16.48
CA ALA A 160 19.75 5.56 15.69
C ALA A 160 19.61 6.32 14.35
N ALA A 161 19.94 7.62 14.32
CA ALA A 161 19.94 8.41 13.09
C ALA A 161 21.06 7.95 12.13
N LYS A 162 22.27 7.68 12.65
CA LYS A 162 23.38 7.13 11.85
C LYS A 162 23.03 5.75 11.30
N GLU A 163 22.47 4.87 12.13
CA GLU A 163 22.02 3.53 11.71
C GLU A 163 21.00 3.58 10.57
N LEU A 164 20.03 4.50 10.61
CA LEU A 164 19.05 4.66 9.54
C LEU A 164 19.68 5.18 8.24
N ILE A 165 20.62 6.10 8.31
CA ILE A 165 21.36 6.57 7.13
C ILE A 165 22.16 5.43 6.50
N GLU A 166 22.87 4.65 7.32
CA GLU A 166 23.65 3.50 6.85
C GLU A 166 22.74 2.39 6.30
N ALA A 167 21.57 2.17 6.92
CA ALA A 167 20.58 1.22 6.45
C ALA A 167 20.03 1.62 5.07
N ALA A 168 19.72 2.89 4.87
CA ALA A 168 19.25 3.40 3.57
C ALA A 168 20.27 3.16 2.44
N GLN A 169 21.55 3.46 2.72
CA GLN A 169 22.63 3.23 1.76
C GLN A 169 22.89 1.72 1.52
N ALA A 170 22.72 0.89 2.56
CA ALA A 170 22.90 -0.55 2.45
C ALA A 170 21.82 -1.21 1.58
N VAL A 171 20.54 -0.84 1.76
CA VAL A 171 19.46 -1.40 0.94
C VAL A 171 19.55 -0.92 -0.52
N GLU A 172 19.97 0.32 -0.76
CA GLU A 172 20.26 0.81 -2.11
C GLU A 172 21.39 -0.03 -2.76
N LYS A 173 22.49 -0.24 -2.03
CA LYS A 173 23.62 -1.06 -2.50
C LYS A 173 23.22 -2.51 -2.77
N ALA A 174 22.27 -3.06 -2.00
CA ALA A 174 21.72 -4.39 -2.22
C ALA A 174 20.80 -4.47 -3.47
N GLY A 175 20.51 -3.33 -4.12
CA GLY A 175 19.79 -3.26 -5.39
C GLY A 175 18.32 -2.86 -5.27
N ALA A 176 17.87 -2.37 -4.12
CA ALA A 176 16.51 -1.79 -4.02
C ALA A 176 16.39 -0.61 -5.00
N PHE A 177 15.26 -0.51 -5.70
CA PHE A 177 15.00 0.59 -6.66
C PHE A 177 14.23 1.77 -6.04
N MET A 178 13.65 1.58 -4.87
CA MET A 178 12.84 2.57 -4.15
C MET A 178 12.92 2.28 -2.65
N LEU A 179 12.74 3.31 -1.83
CA LEU A 179 12.85 3.21 -0.36
C LEU A 179 11.69 3.94 0.32
N VAL A 180 10.89 3.22 1.09
CA VAL A 180 9.89 3.81 1.99
C VAL A 180 10.58 4.24 3.29
N LEU A 181 10.30 5.48 3.73
CA LEU A 181 10.75 6.09 4.97
C LEU A 181 9.54 6.33 5.86
N GLU A 182 9.34 5.50 6.89
CA GLU A 182 8.16 5.61 7.76
C GLU A 182 8.53 6.06 9.18
N GLY A 183 7.75 7.01 9.70
CA GLY A 183 7.80 7.39 11.11
C GLY A 183 9.19 7.81 11.59
N ILE A 184 9.93 8.60 10.81
CA ILE A 184 11.25 9.13 11.14
C ILE A 184 11.22 10.66 11.17
N PRO A 185 12.12 11.32 11.94
CA PRO A 185 12.17 12.79 12.02
C PRO A 185 12.35 13.42 10.63
N GLU A 186 11.60 14.50 10.38
CA GLU A 186 11.56 15.22 9.10
C GLU A 186 12.97 15.54 8.55
N LYS A 187 13.84 16.14 9.38
CA LYS A 187 15.20 16.50 8.96
C LYS A 187 16.06 15.29 8.63
N LEU A 188 15.87 14.17 9.34
CA LEU A 188 16.58 12.92 9.07
C LEU A 188 16.16 12.31 7.74
N ALA A 189 14.84 12.29 7.46
CA ALA A 189 14.32 11.81 6.18
C ALA A 189 14.84 12.67 5.00
N ALA A 190 14.91 13.99 5.16
CA ALA A 190 15.48 14.88 4.17
C ALA A 190 16.97 14.60 3.91
N ILE A 191 17.75 14.30 4.96
CA ILE A 191 19.17 13.90 4.83
C ILE A 191 19.27 12.56 4.09
N ILE A 192 18.47 11.57 4.44
CA ILE A 192 18.47 10.25 3.77
C ILE A 192 18.14 10.41 2.29
N THR A 193 17.08 11.15 1.95
CA THR A 193 16.66 11.40 0.56
C THR A 193 17.78 11.97 -0.29
N LYS A 194 18.62 12.87 0.28
CA LYS A 194 19.78 13.44 -0.42
C LYS A 194 20.98 12.51 -0.52
N LYS A 195 21.05 11.47 0.33
CA LYS A 195 22.20 10.56 0.39
C LYS A 195 22.02 9.30 -0.47
N VAL A 196 20.78 8.99 -0.88
CA VAL A 196 20.49 7.86 -1.75
C VAL A 196 20.07 8.34 -3.15
N HIS A 197 20.39 7.55 -4.17
CA HIS A 197 20.07 7.86 -5.57
C HIS A 197 18.70 7.32 -5.97
N ILE A 198 18.20 6.30 -5.26
CA ILE A 198 16.88 5.71 -5.50
C ILE A 198 15.77 6.62 -4.95
N PRO A 199 14.55 6.61 -5.54
CA PRO A 199 13.41 7.36 -5.03
C PRO A 199 13.06 7.01 -3.58
N THR A 200 12.78 8.03 -2.77
CA THR A 200 12.30 7.89 -1.39
C THR A 200 10.82 8.25 -1.29
N ILE A 201 10.03 7.39 -0.63
CA ILE A 201 8.59 7.58 -0.40
C ILE A 201 8.37 7.76 1.10
N GLY A 202 7.89 8.92 1.49
CA GLY A 202 7.65 9.25 2.90
C GLY A 202 6.26 8.85 3.38
N ILE A 203 6.18 8.39 4.62
CA ILE A 203 4.94 8.29 5.40
C ILE A 203 5.25 8.67 6.84
N GLY A 204 4.70 9.80 7.31
CA GLY A 204 5.12 10.38 8.59
C GLY A 204 6.61 10.69 8.66
N ALA A 205 7.18 11.18 7.56
CA ALA A 205 8.60 11.49 7.42
C ALA A 205 8.80 12.95 6.98
N SER A 206 9.20 13.22 5.73
CA SER A 206 9.53 14.57 5.27
C SER A 206 8.83 14.92 3.95
N PRO A 207 8.44 16.19 3.76
CA PRO A 207 8.01 16.70 2.45
C PRO A 207 9.15 16.71 1.42
N GLU A 208 10.41 16.65 1.86
CA GLU A 208 11.59 16.56 1.00
C GLU A 208 11.76 15.18 0.36
N CYS A 209 11.04 14.13 0.82
CA CYS A 209 11.03 12.84 0.13
C CYS A 209 10.54 13.00 -1.31
N ASP A 210 11.00 12.13 -2.21
CA ASP A 210 10.66 12.19 -3.63
C ASP A 210 9.18 11.86 -3.89
N GLY A 211 8.53 11.16 -2.96
CA GLY A 211 7.10 10.89 -2.99
C GLY A 211 6.50 10.69 -1.60
N GLN A 212 5.19 10.44 -1.55
CA GLN A 212 4.44 10.20 -0.31
C GLN A 212 3.49 9.03 -0.51
N VAL A 213 3.27 8.24 0.56
CA VAL A 213 2.26 7.19 0.62
C VAL A 213 1.34 7.41 1.82
N LEU A 214 0.05 7.07 1.66
CA LEU A 214 -0.92 6.95 2.75
C LEU A 214 -1.72 5.66 2.59
N VAL A 215 -2.22 5.13 3.70
CA VAL A 215 -3.30 4.15 3.69
C VAL A 215 -4.57 4.86 3.25
N TYR A 216 -5.21 4.37 2.18
CA TYR A 216 -6.32 5.11 1.57
C TYR A 216 -7.54 5.23 2.49
N GLN A 217 -7.78 4.25 3.36
CA GLN A 217 -8.85 4.33 4.36
C GLN A 217 -8.63 5.46 5.36
N ASP A 218 -7.37 5.70 5.76
CA ASP A 218 -7.04 6.84 6.62
C ASP A 218 -7.24 8.16 5.88
N MET A 219 -6.75 8.24 4.63
CA MET A 219 -6.86 9.43 3.77
C MET A 219 -8.33 9.82 3.49
N LEU A 220 -9.22 8.82 3.36
CA LEU A 220 -10.64 9.00 3.06
C LEU A 220 -11.54 8.94 4.30
N ALA A 221 -10.98 8.89 5.51
CA ALA A 221 -11.72 8.81 6.78
C ALA A 221 -12.71 7.62 6.81
N MET A 222 -12.27 6.45 6.35
CA MET A 222 -13.09 5.23 6.30
C MET A 222 -12.77 4.25 7.43
N TYR A 223 -11.66 4.43 8.16
CA TYR A 223 -11.16 3.48 9.14
C TYR A 223 -10.87 4.16 10.49
N GLY A 224 -11.48 3.61 11.54
CA GLY A 224 -11.19 3.90 12.95
C GLY A 224 -11.51 5.33 13.43
N ASN A 225 -11.41 5.52 14.74
CA ASN A 225 -11.56 6.83 15.40
C ASN A 225 -10.22 7.51 15.67
N PHE A 226 -9.10 6.81 15.48
CA PHE A 226 -7.75 7.33 15.66
C PHE A 226 -7.15 7.70 14.32
N VAL A 227 -6.79 8.97 14.17
CA VAL A 227 -6.09 9.48 12.98
C VAL A 227 -4.63 9.72 13.36
N PRO A 228 -3.67 8.98 12.78
CA PRO A 228 -2.25 9.25 13.00
C PRO A 228 -1.89 10.69 12.68
N LYS A 229 -0.97 11.29 13.43
CA LYS A 229 -0.57 12.72 13.27
C LYS A 229 -0.16 13.06 11.83
N PHE A 230 0.43 12.12 11.11
CA PHE A 230 0.93 12.33 9.75
C PHE A 230 -0.17 12.20 8.66
N VAL A 231 -1.35 11.75 9.03
CA VAL A 231 -2.45 11.58 8.09
C VAL A 231 -3.18 12.90 7.91
N LYS A 232 -3.31 13.33 6.67
CA LYS A 232 -4.27 14.35 6.26
C LYS A 232 -5.46 13.66 5.61
N GLN A 233 -6.65 13.90 6.14
CA GLN A 233 -7.89 13.44 5.53
C GLN A 233 -8.30 14.39 4.40
N PHE A 234 -8.48 13.86 3.20
CA PHE A 234 -8.85 14.63 2.01
C PHE A 234 -10.35 14.61 1.75
N ALA A 235 -11.07 13.62 2.30
CA ALA A 235 -12.52 13.49 2.22
C ALA A 235 -13.06 12.70 3.42
N GLN A 236 -14.37 12.82 3.70
CA GLN A 236 -15.11 12.08 4.75
C GLN A 236 -15.97 10.98 4.10
N VAL A 237 -15.33 10.07 3.36
CA VAL A 237 -16.05 9.03 2.60
C VAL A 237 -16.81 8.07 3.52
N GLY A 238 -16.28 7.78 4.72
CA GLY A 238 -16.98 6.97 5.70
C GLY A 238 -18.36 7.54 6.10
N GLU A 239 -18.46 8.85 6.31
CA GLU A 239 -19.73 9.51 6.61
C GLU A 239 -20.69 9.47 5.40
N VAL A 240 -20.19 9.68 4.19
CA VAL A 240 -20.98 9.61 2.96
C VAL A 240 -21.54 8.20 2.77
N MET A 241 -20.72 7.16 2.98
CA MET A 241 -21.18 5.77 2.88
C MET A 241 -22.24 5.44 3.94
N GLN A 242 -22.06 5.88 5.18
CA GLN A 242 -23.06 5.68 6.25
C GLN A 242 -24.37 6.40 5.93
N GLY A 243 -24.30 7.62 5.39
CA GLY A 243 -25.48 8.37 4.96
C GLY A 243 -26.25 7.63 3.87
N ALA A 244 -25.57 7.24 2.80
CA ALA A 244 -26.18 6.50 1.69
C ALA A 244 -26.80 5.16 2.13
N VAL A 245 -26.17 4.44 3.05
CA VAL A 245 -26.75 3.19 3.61
C VAL A 245 -28.03 3.48 4.41
N LYS A 246 -28.06 4.58 5.20
CA LYS A 246 -29.28 4.98 5.93
C LYS A 246 -30.41 5.34 5.00
N ASP A 247 -30.12 6.08 3.92
CA ASP A 247 -31.12 6.46 2.92
C ASP A 247 -31.68 5.22 2.21
N TYR A 248 -30.82 4.27 1.84
CA TYR A 248 -31.24 2.98 1.29
C TYR A 248 -32.14 2.20 2.26
N ILE A 249 -31.76 2.12 3.54
CA ILE A 249 -32.56 1.43 4.58
C ILE A 249 -33.95 2.06 4.68
N ASN A 250 -34.03 3.38 4.69
CA ASN A 250 -35.31 4.10 4.79
C ASN A 250 -36.18 3.85 3.56
N ALA A 251 -35.62 3.99 2.36
CA ALA A 251 -36.33 3.78 1.12
C ALA A 251 -36.92 2.35 1.02
N VAL A 252 -36.14 1.34 1.42
CA VAL A 252 -36.65 -0.06 1.46
C VAL A 252 -37.79 -0.23 2.48
N LYS A 253 -37.62 0.33 3.70
CA LYS A 253 -38.64 0.21 4.76
C LYS A 253 -39.91 0.97 4.48
N GLU A 254 -39.82 2.08 3.78
CA GLU A 254 -40.96 2.91 3.36
C GLU A 254 -41.64 2.42 2.07
N GLY A 255 -41.04 1.42 1.40
CA GLY A 255 -41.56 0.87 0.13
C GLY A 255 -41.39 1.82 -1.05
N THR A 256 -40.50 2.81 -0.95
CA THR A 256 -40.19 3.74 -2.04
C THR A 256 -39.08 3.20 -2.98
N PHE A 257 -38.36 2.17 -2.54
CA PHE A 257 -37.40 1.41 -3.34
C PHE A 257 -37.74 -0.10 -3.25
N PRO A 258 -37.80 -0.84 -4.41
CA PRO A 258 -37.63 -0.34 -5.78
C PRO A 258 -38.80 0.51 -6.26
N GLY A 259 -38.50 1.57 -7.01
CA GLY A 259 -39.48 2.31 -7.76
C GLY A 259 -39.81 1.67 -9.14
N PRO A 260 -40.76 2.20 -9.90
CA PRO A 260 -41.10 1.68 -11.22
C PRO A 260 -39.91 1.58 -12.17
N GLU A 261 -38.97 2.50 -12.08
CA GLU A 261 -37.73 2.55 -12.87
C GLU A 261 -36.73 1.46 -12.48
N ASN A 262 -36.88 0.83 -11.32
CA ASN A 262 -36.00 -0.22 -10.80
C ASN A 262 -36.63 -1.62 -10.95
N THR A 263 -37.78 -1.76 -11.59
CA THR A 263 -38.52 -3.02 -11.73
C THR A 263 -38.67 -3.42 -13.19
N TYR A 264 -38.93 -4.69 -13.40
CA TYR A 264 -39.20 -5.23 -14.74
C TYR A 264 -40.69 -5.52 -14.92
N ALA A 265 -41.26 -5.04 -16.02
CA ALA A 265 -42.65 -5.29 -16.37
C ALA A 265 -42.84 -6.68 -17.00
N ILE A 266 -43.97 -7.27 -16.72
CA ILE A 266 -44.51 -8.45 -17.45
C ILE A 266 -45.89 -8.09 -17.97
N SER A 267 -46.29 -8.62 -19.15
CA SER A 267 -47.61 -8.34 -19.70
C SER A 267 -48.72 -9.02 -18.87
N ASP A 268 -49.83 -8.33 -18.73
CA ASP A 268 -51.01 -8.82 -17.99
C ASP A 268 -51.53 -10.14 -18.56
N ASP A 269 -51.49 -10.34 -19.90
CA ASP A 269 -51.85 -11.60 -20.57
C ASP A 269 -51.04 -12.83 -20.10
N ILE A 270 -49.80 -12.61 -19.63
CA ILE A 270 -48.97 -13.70 -19.06
C ILE A 270 -49.40 -13.94 -17.62
N ILE A 271 -49.63 -12.88 -16.87
CA ILE A 271 -50.05 -12.98 -15.47
C ILE A 271 -51.39 -13.69 -15.33
N GLU A 272 -52.37 -13.33 -16.19
CA GLU A 272 -53.70 -13.96 -16.22
C GLU A 272 -53.68 -15.48 -16.48
N LYS A 273 -52.61 -15.98 -17.15
CA LYS A 273 -52.45 -17.42 -17.42
C LYS A 273 -51.81 -18.18 -16.27
N LEU A 274 -51.33 -17.50 -15.19
CA LEU A 274 -50.70 -18.12 -14.05
C LEU A 274 -51.70 -18.44 -12.93
N TYR A 275 -52.87 -17.90 -12.98
CA TYR A 275 -54.02 -18.11 -12.08
C TYR A 275 -55.23 -18.65 -12.84
#